data_923f0e1622608423f14661c2e67d1bad
#
_entry.id   923f0e1622608423f14661c2e67d1bad
#
_cell.length_a   1.000
_cell.length_b   1.000
_cell.length_c   1.000
_cell.angle_alpha   90.00
_cell.angle_beta   90.00
_cell.angle_gamma   90.00
#
_symmetry.space_group_name_H-M   'P 1'
#
loop_
_entity.id
_entity.type
_entity.pdbx_description
1 polymer ?
#
loop_
_entity_poly.entity_id
_entity_poly.type
_entity_poly.pdbx_seq_one_letter_code
_entity_poly.pdbx_strand_id
1 'polypeptide(L)'
;MKYFRYTLDDLEKSSDRKLFNYITFFAGGGGSSCGYKLAGGDVRFVNEFQQVAMDDYLANFPKTPHHICGDIKDVTGKQIMEMTGLKVGELDLLDGSPPCPPFSMSGTKQKGWGKEKTAYGMKQKNIEDLTWEQIRIAGEMKPKVIVCENVKGLTMEYASEHLARMVNDFEALGYTTVYKVMKGQEHGVPQKRERVFIVSVRNDVLDAIDMPFMCVSSEVFPEPEKEFIDIRGAIGDIQLNNANRVEADELITAMSKGAKWKWLKRLEKNPDRVMSVGDDVVKPFYLKVIEHRKRMQEKIEGYSNPIPDAKFSFFQSRRVPWNQASHTLSEQGLMTSLAVHLHPEEDRVFTTREAARIMTLPEDYIFTGTLNQNLARIGLMVAPLCLKDLADNIYNNILKPYKEIQQ
;
A
#
# COMPACT_ATOMS: atom_id res chain seq x y z
N MET A 1 -20.18 6.73 -5.28
CA MET A 1 -19.58 7.04 -3.94
C MET A 1 -18.90 8.40 -3.97
N LYS A 2 -18.96 9.19 -2.87
CA LYS A 2 -18.24 10.49 -2.75
C LYS A 2 -16.86 10.26 -2.16
N TYR A 3 -15.82 10.92 -2.71
CA TYR A 3 -14.46 10.84 -2.17
C TYR A 3 -14.42 11.40 -0.74
N PHE A 4 -13.87 10.61 0.18
CA PHE A 4 -13.72 10.97 1.59
C PHE A 4 -12.44 11.79 1.80
N ARG A 5 -12.58 13.01 2.32
CA ARG A 5 -11.47 13.92 2.63
C ARG A 5 -11.35 14.10 4.12
N TYR A 6 -10.13 14.14 4.59
CA TYR A 6 -9.80 14.34 5.99
C TYR A 6 -8.40 14.95 6.12
N THR A 7 -8.11 15.49 7.28
CA THR A 7 -6.87 16.15 7.64
C THR A 7 -6.14 15.41 8.76
N LEU A 8 -4.91 15.82 9.07
CA LEU A 8 -4.16 15.33 10.23
C LEU A 8 -4.90 15.64 11.53
N ASP A 9 -5.58 16.80 11.62
CA ASP A 9 -6.40 17.15 12.79
C ASP A 9 -7.60 16.21 12.97
N ASP A 10 -8.24 15.79 11.88
CA ASP A 10 -9.32 14.78 11.92
C ASP A 10 -8.80 13.43 12.41
N LEU A 11 -7.56 13.05 12.05
CA LEU A 11 -6.90 11.85 12.56
C LEU A 11 -6.68 11.91 14.07
N GLU A 12 -6.15 13.04 14.56
CA GLU A 12 -5.89 13.22 15.99
C GLU A 12 -7.20 13.19 16.79
N LYS A 13 -8.24 13.93 16.36
CA LYS A 13 -9.57 13.88 16.97
C LYS A 13 -10.15 12.46 17.02
N SER A 14 -9.97 11.69 15.96
CA SER A 14 -10.44 10.30 15.93
C SER A 14 -9.63 9.41 16.87
N SER A 15 -8.30 9.56 16.91
CA SER A 15 -7.38 8.83 17.78
C SER A 15 -7.62 9.15 19.27
N ASP A 16 -8.02 10.38 19.61
CA ASP A 16 -8.32 10.80 20.98
C ASP A 16 -9.49 10.01 21.60
N ARG A 17 -10.30 9.31 20.79
CA ARG A 17 -11.31 8.36 21.29
C ARG A 17 -10.69 7.17 22.02
N LYS A 18 -9.43 6.81 21.71
CA LYS A 18 -8.65 5.73 22.34
C LYS A 18 -9.41 4.40 22.43
N LEU A 19 -10.10 4.03 21.35
CA LEU A 19 -10.95 2.85 21.33
C LEU A 19 -10.14 1.56 21.49
N PHE A 20 -8.96 1.52 20.89
CA PHE A 20 -7.97 0.44 21.03
C PHE A 20 -6.55 0.98 20.95
N ASN A 21 -5.61 0.30 21.58
CA ASN A 21 -4.19 0.61 21.43
C ASN A 21 -3.57 -0.25 20.32
N TYR A 22 -2.58 0.31 19.60
CA TYR A 22 -1.89 -0.44 18.57
C TYR A 22 -0.39 -0.13 18.50
N ILE A 23 0.34 -1.08 17.93
CA ILE A 23 1.74 -0.97 17.56
C ILE A 23 1.84 -1.27 16.06
N THR A 24 2.71 -0.57 15.34
CA THR A 24 2.95 -0.83 13.92
C THR A 24 4.43 -1.03 13.61
N PHE A 25 4.73 -2.09 12.87
CA PHE A 25 6.04 -2.39 12.31
C PHE A 25 6.06 -2.16 10.82
N PHE A 26 7.24 -1.87 10.27
CA PHE A 26 7.39 -1.52 8.85
C PHE A 26 6.49 -0.34 8.46
N ALA A 27 6.42 0.65 9.33
CA ALA A 27 5.40 1.69 9.31
C ALA A 27 5.44 2.57 8.04
N GLY A 28 6.58 2.59 7.32
CA GLY A 28 6.77 3.48 6.19
C GLY A 28 6.49 4.94 6.56
N GLY A 29 5.82 5.67 5.69
CA GLY A 29 5.36 7.03 6.00
C GLY A 29 4.04 7.10 6.79
N GLY A 30 3.53 5.98 7.32
CA GLY A 30 2.36 5.99 8.21
C GLY A 30 0.99 5.81 7.54
N GLY A 31 0.94 5.20 6.34
CA GLY A 31 -0.34 4.90 5.70
C GLY A 31 -1.25 4.03 6.57
N SER A 32 -0.71 2.97 7.19
CA SER A 32 -1.43 2.13 8.17
C SER A 32 -1.92 2.94 9.35
N SER A 33 -1.05 3.80 9.91
CA SER A 33 -1.40 4.63 11.07
C SER A 33 -2.52 5.62 10.77
N CYS A 34 -2.61 6.17 9.53
CA CYS A 34 -3.78 6.96 9.13
C CYS A 34 -5.07 6.14 9.27
N GLY A 35 -5.10 4.91 8.79
CA GLY A 35 -6.26 4.04 8.87
C GLY A 35 -6.67 3.72 10.31
N TYR A 36 -5.71 3.28 11.13
CA TYR A 36 -5.98 2.96 12.54
C TYR A 36 -6.41 4.18 13.36
N LYS A 37 -5.77 5.33 13.16
CA LYS A 37 -6.19 6.58 13.84
C LYS A 37 -7.61 7.00 13.44
N LEU A 38 -8.00 6.91 12.15
CA LEU A 38 -9.38 7.15 11.71
C LEU A 38 -10.38 6.24 12.42
N ALA A 39 -10.02 4.98 12.65
CA ALA A 39 -10.84 4.02 13.39
C ALA A 39 -10.83 4.26 14.92
N GLY A 40 -10.07 5.23 15.42
CA GLY A 40 -9.99 5.57 16.86
C GLY A 40 -8.86 4.87 17.60
N GLY A 41 -7.87 4.35 16.89
CA GLY A 41 -6.69 3.70 17.46
C GLY A 41 -5.71 4.70 18.09
N ASP A 42 -5.13 4.33 19.23
CA ASP A 42 -4.08 5.03 19.96
C ASP A 42 -2.73 4.33 19.73
N VAL A 43 -1.82 4.99 19.00
CA VAL A 43 -0.50 4.43 18.71
C VAL A 43 0.36 4.39 19.98
N ARG A 44 0.97 3.24 20.26
CA ARG A 44 1.85 3.07 21.42
C ARG A 44 3.33 2.99 21.04
N PHE A 45 3.63 2.40 19.90
CA PHE A 45 5.01 2.21 19.43
C PHE A 45 5.04 2.05 17.92
N VAL A 46 6.14 2.51 17.30
CA VAL A 46 6.38 2.42 15.85
C VAL A 46 7.80 1.94 15.57
N ASN A 47 7.94 1.02 14.62
CA ASN A 47 9.25 0.67 14.07
C ASN A 47 9.26 0.87 12.55
N GLU A 48 10.31 1.50 12.08
CA GLU A 48 10.62 1.65 10.67
C GLU A 48 12.15 1.57 10.48
N PHE A 49 12.58 0.88 9.43
CA PHE A 49 14.02 0.70 9.15
C PHE A 49 14.65 1.95 8.54
N GLN A 50 13.91 2.68 7.71
CA GLN A 50 14.43 3.80 6.93
C GLN A 50 14.21 5.13 7.61
N GLN A 51 15.29 5.87 7.86
CA GLN A 51 15.22 7.19 8.47
C GLN A 51 14.31 8.14 7.69
N VAL A 52 14.39 8.16 6.36
CA VAL A 52 13.57 9.05 5.51
C VAL A 52 12.08 8.76 5.63
N ALA A 53 11.69 7.50 5.83
CA ALA A 53 10.30 7.11 6.04
C ALA A 53 9.85 7.44 7.48
N MET A 54 10.73 7.23 8.47
CA MET A 54 10.49 7.63 9.85
C MET A 54 10.36 9.15 9.97
N ASP A 55 11.15 9.93 9.23
CA ASP A 55 11.06 11.40 9.19
C ASP A 55 9.68 11.86 8.68
N ASP A 56 9.17 11.25 7.60
CA ASP A 56 7.81 11.50 7.12
C ASP A 56 6.77 11.10 8.18
N TYR A 57 6.95 9.92 8.79
CA TYR A 57 6.05 9.43 9.83
C TYR A 57 5.94 10.45 10.99
N LEU A 58 7.08 10.87 11.54
CA LEU A 58 7.12 11.79 12.70
C LEU A 58 6.67 13.20 12.33
N ALA A 59 6.89 13.66 11.10
CA ALA A 59 6.37 14.94 10.63
C ALA A 59 4.82 14.98 10.63
N ASN A 60 4.18 13.85 10.34
CA ASN A 60 2.73 13.73 10.32
C ASN A 60 2.12 13.30 11.67
N PHE A 61 2.89 12.60 12.50
CA PHE A 61 2.45 12.08 13.81
C PHE A 61 3.42 12.47 14.93
N PRO A 62 3.60 13.78 15.19
CA PRO A 62 4.60 14.27 16.16
C PRO A 62 4.31 13.87 17.61
N LYS A 63 3.08 13.44 17.91
CA LYS A 63 2.68 12.94 19.23
C LYS A 63 2.91 11.45 19.43
N THR A 64 3.55 10.74 18.48
CA THR A 64 3.89 9.32 18.63
C THR A 64 4.78 9.12 19.84
N PRO A 65 4.34 8.36 20.87
CA PRO A 65 5.02 8.36 22.16
C PRO A 65 6.37 7.65 22.12
N HIS A 66 6.47 6.56 21.36
CA HIS A 66 7.67 5.73 21.25
C HIS A 66 7.90 5.25 19.83
N HIS A 67 9.14 5.29 19.39
CA HIS A 67 9.56 4.77 18.10
C HIS A 67 11.01 4.29 18.11
N ILE A 68 11.32 3.36 17.21
CA ILE A 68 12.70 2.95 16.90
C ILE A 68 12.86 3.00 15.38
N CYS A 69 13.83 3.81 14.92
CA CYS A 69 14.29 3.75 13.53
C CYS A 69 15.47 2.77 13.47
N GLY A 70 15.22 1.55 12.98
CA GLY A 70 16.22 0.48 12.95
C GLY A 70 15.67 -0.87 12.51
N ASP A 71 16.57 -1.86 12.40
CA ASP A 71 16.18 -3.21 12.00
C ASP A 71 15.27 -3.84 13.06
N ILE A 72 14.13 -4.37 12.65
CA ILE A 72 13.18 -5.08 13.52
C ILE A 72 13.81 -6.31 14.21
N LYS A 73 14.87 -6.86 13.64
CA LYS A 73 15.63 -7.98 14.23
C LYS A 73 16.29 -7.62 15.55
N ASP A 74 16.61 -6.34 15.74
CA ASP A 74 17.23 -5.81 16.96
C ASP A 74 16.18 -5.35 17.98
N VAL A 75 14.89 -5.41 17.65
CA VAL A 75 13.78 -5.01 18.50
C VAL A 75 13.19 -6.23 19.19
N THR A 76 12.92 -6.16 20.49
CA THR A 76 12.28 -7.22 21.27
C THR A 76 10.95 -6.77 21.86
N GLY A 77 10.01 -7.70 22.05
CA GLY A 77 8.73 -7.41 22.73
C GLY A 77 8.96 -6.90 24.16
N LYS A 78 9.98 -7.41 24.86
CA LYS A 78 10.38 -6.92 26.19
C LYS A 78 10.74 -5.44 26.15
N GLN A 79 11.60 -5.02 25.22
CA GLN A 79 12.00 -3.61 25.05
C GLN A 79 10.78 -2.72 24.76
N ILE A 80 9.87 -3.18 23.88
CA ILE A 80 8.63 -2.44 23.57
C ILE A 80 7.76 -2.30 24.81
N MET A 81 7.58 -3.38 25.57
CA MET A 81 6.80 -3.34 26.82
C MET A 81 7.41 -2.40 27.86
N GLU A 82 8.74 -2.39 28.01
CA GLU A 82 9.44 -1.45 28.90
C GLU A 82 9.23 0.01 28.47
N MET A 83 9.27 0.32 27.17
CA MET A 83 9.05 1.67 26.64
C MET A 83 7.59 2.12 26.78
N THR A 84 6.63 1.23 26.51
CA THR A 84 5.20 1.57 26.43
C THR A 84 4.44 1.43 27.74
N GLY A 85 5.03 0.70 28.73
CA GLY A 85 4.35 0.30 29.96
C GLY A 85 3.31 -0.80 29.78
N LEU A 86 3.17 -1.38 28.59
CA LEU A 86 2.25 -2.50 28.32
C LEU A 86 2.80 -3.78 28.93
N LYS A 87 1.91 -4.65 29.40
CA LYS A 87 2.21 -6.01 29.83
C LYS A 87 1.84 -7.03 28.74
N VAL A 88 2.32 -8.24 28.88
CA VAL A 88 1.94 -9.36 28.01
C VAL A 88 0.41 -9.49 27.96
N GLY A 89 -0.16 -9.52 26.78
CA GLY A 89 -1.61 -9.66 26.53
C GLY A 89 -2.42 -8.36 26.55
N GLU A 90 -1.85 -7.23 26.97
CA GLU A 90 -2.57 -5.94 27.04
C GLU A 90 -2.67 -5.21 25.71
N LEU A 91 -1.76 -5.46 24.76
CA LEU A 91 -1.83 -4.86 23.44
C LEU A 91 -3.08 -5.33 22.68
N ASP A 92 -3.88 -4.37 22.20
CA ASP A 92 -5.10 -4.69 21.44
C ASP A 92 -4.75 -5.14 20.02
N LEU A 93 -3.90 -4.40 19.29
CA LEU A 93 -3.59 -4.68 17.90
C LEU A 93 -2.10 -4.53 17.58
N LEU A 94 -1.52 -5.55 16.96
CA LEU A 94 -0.18 -5.52 16.37
C LEU A 94 -0.30 -5.49 14.85
N ASP A 95 0.12 -4.38 14.22
CA ASP A 95 0.16 -4.22 12.77
C ASP A 95 1.57 -4.45 12.22
N GLY A 96 1.65 -4.96 10.99
CA GLY A 96 2.88 -4.99 10.24
C GLY A 96 2.66 -5.24 8.75
N SER A 97 3.48 -4.59 7.94
CA SER A 97 3.51 -4.80 6.49
C SER A 97 4.93 -5.17 6.04
N PRO A 98 5.41 -6.38 6.43
CA PRO A 98 6.77 -6.80 6.10
C PRO A 98 6.98 -6.83 4.59
N PRO A 99 8.14 -6.37 4.10
CA PRO A 99 8.43 -6.37 2.67
C PRO A 99 8.47 -7.80 2.12
N CYS A 100 7.83 -8.01 0.96
CA CYS A 100 7.74 -9.32 0.31
C CYS A 100 8.26 -9.28 -1.15
N PRO A 101 9.56 -9.00 -1.38
CA PRO A 101 10.10 -8.82 -2.72
C PRO A 101 9.98 -10.03 -3.65
N PRO A 102 10.04 -11.30 -3.16
CA PRO A 102 9.93 -12.48 -4.03
C PRO A 102 8.56 -12.66 -4.67
N PHE A 103 7.51 -12.19 -4.01
CA PHE A 103 6.11 -12.42 -4.40
C PHE A 103 5.43 -11.22 -5.06
N SER A 104 6.14 -10.08 -5.16
CA SER A 104 5.63 -8.94 -5.94
C SER A 104 5.60 -9.28 -7.42
N MET A 105 4.48 -8.98 -8.10
CA MET A 105 4.34 -9.17 -9.56
C MET A 105 5.34 -8.32 -10.36
N SER A 106 5.96 -7.33 -9.73
CA SER A 106 7.04 -6.49 -10.30
C SER A 106 8.44 -7.09 -10.12
N GLY A 107 8.59 -8.12 -9.28
CA GLY A 107 9.86 -8.79 -9.03
C GLY A 107 10.20 -9.91 -10.03
N THR A 108 11.48 -10.24 -10.15
CA THR A 108 11.93 -11.41 -10.91
C THR A 108 11.55 -12.69 -10.15
N LYS A 109 10.62 -13.46 -10.74
CA LYS A 109 10.13 -14.73 -10.17
C LYS A 109 11.28 -15.67 -9.79
N GLN A 110 11.24 -16.22 -8.58
CA GLN A 110 12.01 -17.36 -8.04
C GLN A 110 13.55 -17.35 -8.11
N LYS A 111 14.21 -16.65 -9.03
CA LYS A 111 15.68 -16.69 -9.18
C LYS A 111 16.48 -15.89 -8.14
N GLY A 112 15.81 -15.27 -7.17
CA GLY A 112 16.42 -14.34 -6.23
C GLY A 112 16.30 -14.70 -4.76
N TRP A 113 15.83 -15.90 -4.41
CA TRP A 113 15.75 -16.33 -3.02
C TRP A 113 17.16 -16.37 -2.38
N GLY A 114 17.31 -15.76 -1.19
CA GLY A 114 18.58 -15.69 -0.46
C GLY A 114 19.64 -14.77 -1.05
N LYS A 115 19.37 -14.00 -2.12
CA LYS A 115 20.31 -13.03 -2.70
C LYS A 115 20.08 -11.63 -2.15
N GLU A 116 21.15 -10.83 -2.10
CA GLU A 116 21.02 -9.39 -1.82
C GLU A 116 20.02 -8.75 -2.80
N LYS A 117 19.03 -8.07 -2.26
CA LYS A 117 18.03 -7.32 -3.03
C LYS A 117 18.06 -5.86 -2.61
N THR A 118 17.83 -4.99 -3.57
CA THR A 118 17.63 -3.58 -3.28
C THR A 118 16.16 -3.40 -2.98
N ALA A 119 15.80 -3.24 -1.71
CA ALA A 119 14.50 -2.78 -1.30
C ALA A 119 14.67 -1.36 -0.76
N TYR A 120 13.78 -0.46 -1.15
CA TYR A 120 13.80 0.94 -0.72
C TYR A 120 15.12 1.68 -1.03
N GLY A 121 15.79 1.32 -2.13
CA GLY A 121 17.09 1.92 -2.49
C GLY A 121 18.28 1.42 -1.69
N MET A 122 18.10 0.49 -0.74
CA MET A 122 19.17 -0.12 0.06
C MET A 122 19.29 -1.62 -0.19
N LYS A 123 20.52 -2.14 -0.16
CA LYS A 123 20.78 -3.58 -0.26
C LYS A 123 20.46 -4.25 1.07
N GLN A 124 19.52 -5.19 1.06
CA GLN A 124 19.16 -6.00 2.22
C GLN A 124 19.32 -7.49 1.89
N LYS A 125 19.80 -8.25 2.88
CA LYS A 125 19.83 -9.73 2.83
C LYS A 125 18.66 -10.27 3.65
N ASN A 126 18.11 -11.42 3.24
CA ASN A 126 17.11 -12.17 3.98
C ASN A 126 15.85 -11.32 4.32
N ILE A 127 15.36 -10.56 3.35
CA ILE A 127 14.12 -9.76 3.51
C ILE A 127 12.92 -10.67 3.74
N GLU A 128 12.96 -11.88 3.20
CA GLU A 128 11.94 -12.92 3.40
C GLU A 128 11.76 -13.33 4.86
N ASP A 129 12.76 -13.11 5.71
CA ASP A 129 12.71 -13.47 7.13
C ASP A 129 11.97 -12.43 8.00
N LEU A 130 11.70 -11.24 7.49
CA LEU A 130 11.14 -10.14 8.28
C LEU A 130 9.71 -10.39 8.77
N THR A 131 8.95 -11.21 8.08
CA THR A 131 7.63 -11.66 8.53
C THR A 131 7.71 -12.42 9.85
N TRP A 132 8.75 -13.26 10.01
CA TRP A 132 8.94 -14.07 11.24
C TRP A 132 9.37 -13.20 12.43
N GLU A 133 9.94 -12.02 12.19
CA GLU A 133 10.21 -11.07 13.27
C GLU A 133 8.91 -10.49 13.87
N GLN A 134 7.90 -10.23 13.04
CA GLN A 134 6.58 -9.87 13.55
C GLN A 134 5.96 -11.02 14.35
N ILE A 135 6.06 -12.26 13.87
CA ILE A 135 5.57 -13.46 14.57
C ILE A 135 6.31 -13.65 15.89
N ARG A 136 7.64 -13.48 15.92
CA ARG A 136 8.45 -13.57 17.14
C ARG A 136 7.98 -12.57 18.19
N ILE A 137 7.85 -11.30 17.83
CA ILE A 137 7.41 -10.26 18.77
C ILE A 137 5.96 -10.47 19.19
N ALA A 138 5.10 -10.96 18.30
CA ALA A 138 3.73 -11.35 18.64
C ALA A 138 3.70 -12.46 19.71
N GLY A 139 4.59 -13.44 19.63
CA GLY A 139 4.74 -14.48 20.65
C GLY A 139 5.19 -13.95 22.01
N GLU A 140 6.05 -12.92 22.02
CA GLU A 140 6.55 -12.27 23.25
C GLU A 140 5.47 -11.39 23.90
N MET A 141 4.72 -10.61 23.13
CA MET A 141 3.75 -9.62 23.64
C MET A 141 2.33 -10.15 23.75
N LYS A 142 1.96 -11.18 22.99
CA LYS A 142 0.62 -11.78 22.94
C LYS A 142 -0.50 -10.75 22.69
N PRO A 143 -0.45 -9.96 21.62
CA PRO A 143 -1.52 -9.01 21.28
C PRO A 143 -2.86 -9.74 21.13
N LYS A 144 -3.99 -9.02 21.31
CA LYS A 144 -5.33 -9.61 21.09
C LYS A 144 -5.59 -9.91 19.63
N VAL A 145 -5.16 -9.00 18.75
CA VAL A 145 -5.29 -9.13 17.30
C VAL A 145 -3.96 -8.80 16.63
N ILE A 146 -3.61 -9.54 15.58
CA ILE A 146 -2.47 -9.27 14.70
C ILE A 146 -3.01 -9.03 13.30
N VAL A 147 -2.52 -7.99 12.64
CA VAL A 147 -2.78 -7.69 11.23
C VAL A 147 -1.45 -7.72 10.48
N CYS A 148 -1.38 -8.51 9.42
CA CYS A 148 -0.22 -8.55 8.53
C CYS A 148 -0.70 -8.24 7.10
N GLU A 149 -0.25 -7.12 6.51
CA GLU A 149 -0.54 -6.78 5.13
C GLU A 149 0.56 -7.28 4.20
N ASN A 150 0.17 -7.75 3.01
CA ASN A 150 1.15 -8.13 2.01
C ASN A 150 0.57 -8.02 0.58
N VAL A 151 1.43 -8.25 -0.42
CA VAL A 151 1.01 -8.25 -1.82
C VAL A 151 0.14 -9.47 -2.15
N LYS A 152 -0.83 -9.32 -3.05
CA LYS A 152 -1.70 -10.42 -3.53
C LYS A 152 -0.89 -11.63 -4.01
N GLY A 153 0.33 -11.42 -4.54
CA GLY A 153 1.20 -12.51 -4.98
C GLY A 153 1.46 -13.59 -3.92
N LEU A 154 1.33 -13.26 -2.63
CA LEU A 154 1.44 -14.21 -1.52
C LEU A 154 0.34 -15.29 -1.54
N THR A 155 -0.83 -15.01 -2.13
CA THR A 155 -1.94 -15.98 -2.25
C THR A 155 -1.88 -16.84 -3.52
N MET A 156 -0.84 -16.68 -4.34
CA MET A 156 -0.67 -17.48 -5.55
C MET A 156 0.02 -18.81 -5.25
N GLU A 157 -0.21 -19.82 -6.11
CA GLU A 157 0.31 -21.18 -5.96
C GLU A 157 1.81 -21.23 -5.60
N TYR A 158 2.64 -20.41 -6.27
CA TYR A 158 4.08 -20.36 -6.04
C TYR A 158 4.51 -19.80 -4.66
N ALA A 159 3.59 -19.22 -3.91
CA ALA A 159 3.81 -18.68 -2.57
C ALA A 159 2.98 -19.38 -1.49
N SER A 160 2.20 -20.38 -1.86
CA SER A 160 1.25 -21.07 -0.97
C SER A 160 1.92 -21.68 0.26
N GLU A 161 3.12 -22.26 0.12
CA GLU A 161 3.88 -22.81 1.23
C GLU A 161 4.29 -21.74 2.25
N HIS A 162 4.67 -20.54 1.76
CA HIS A 162 5.03 -19.43 2.63
C HIS A 162 3.82 -18.91 3.41
N LEU A 163 2.68 -18.72 2.74
CA LEU A 163 1.43 -18.30 3.39
C LEU A 163 0.96 -19.35 4.40
N ALA A 164 0.97 -20.64 4.02
CA ALA A 164 0.58 -21.72 4.92
C ALA A 164 1.47 -21.77 6.16
N ARG A 165 2.79 -21.58 6.00
CA ARG A 165 3.71 -21.50 7.14
C ARG A 165 3.39 -20.30 8.05
N MET A 166 3.13 -19.11 7.51
CA MET A 166 2.73 -17.95 8.32
C MET A 166 1.47 -18.25 9.14
N VAL A 167 0.44 -18.84 8.52
CA VAL A 167 -0.80 -19.22 9.20
C VAL A 167 -0.50 -20.21 10.32
N ASN A 168 0.23 -21.30 10.04
CA ASN A 168 0.59 -22.32 11.03
C ASN A 168 1.40 -21.74 12.19
N ASP A 169 2.33 -20.81 11.93
CA ASP A 169 3.17 -20.21 12.97
C ASP A 169 2.34 -19.29 13.88
N PHE A 170 1.35 -18.54 13.36
CA PHE A 170 0.40 -17.78 14.18
C PHE A 170 -0.54 -18.73 14.98
N GLU A 171 -1.04 -19.80 14.37
CA GLU A 171 -1.88 -20.78 15.04
C GLU A 171 -1.13 -21.50 16.17
N ALA A 172 0.16 -21.80 15.98
CA ALA A 172 1.02 -22.37 17.01
C ALA A 172 1.22 -21.43 18.22
N LEU A 173 1.06 -20.13 18.04
CA LEU A 173 1.08 -19.15 19.13
C LEU A 173 -0.26 -19.01 19.85
N GLY A 174 -1.31 -19.74 19.45
CA GLY A 174 -2.64 -19.72 20.07
C GLY A 174 -3.61 -18.71 19.44
N TYR A 175 -3.48 -18.46 18.13
CA TYR A 175 -4.39 -17.58 17.37
C TYR A 175 -5.23 -18.37 16.38
N THR A 176 -6.42 -17.90 16.11
CA THR A 176 -7.19 -18.28 14.92
C THR A 176 -6.87 -17.30 13.80
N THR A 177 -6.37 -17.81 12.67
CA THR A 177 -5.85 -17.00 11.58
C THR A 177 -6.70 -17.12 10.32
N VAL A 178 -7.11 -15.99 9.78
CA VAL A 178 -7.87 -15.88 8.53
C VAL A 178 -7.19 -14.89 7.59
N TYR A 179 -7.40 -15.04 6.27
CA TYR A 179 -6.87 -14.08 5.30
C TYR A 179 -7.83 -13.85 4.15
N LYS A 180 -7.79 -12.63 3.60
CA LYS A 180 -8.61 -12.21 2.45
C LYS A 180 -7.85 -11.22 1.59
N VAL A 181 -8.03 -11.31 0.27
CA VAL A 181 -7.56 -10.27 -0.64
C VAL A 181 -8.60 -9.16 -0.67
N MET A 182 -8.22 -7.98 -0.18
CA MET A 182 -9.04 -6.77 -0.26
C MET A 182 -8.63 -5.94 -1.48
N LYS A 183 -9.62 -5.35 -2.16
CA LYS A 183 -9.41 -4.48 -3.32
C LYS A 183 -9.72 -3.05 -2.92
N GLY A 184 -8.74 -2.16 -3.00
CA GLY A 184 -8.88 -0.78 -2.56
C GLY A 184 -10.12 -0.06 -3.09
N GLN A 185 -10.46 -0.29 -4.37
CA GLN A 185 -11.64 0.32 -4.98
C GLN A 185 -12.97 -0.10 -4.32
N GLU A 186 -13.01 -1.20 -3.59
CA GLU A 186 -14.17 -1.71 -2.84
C GLU A 186 -14.22 -1.14 -1.42
N HIS A 187 -13.26 -0.28 -1.04
CA HIS A 187 -13.09 0.32 0.29
C HIS A 187 -12.76 1.83 0.19
N GLY A 188 -13.39 2.53 -0.74
CA GLY A 188 -13.25 3.98 -0.87
C GLY A 188 -11.90 4.49 -1.40
N VAL A 189 -10.99 3.59 -1.82
CA VAL A 189 -9.70 3.96 -2.40
C VAL A 189 -9.85 4.06 -3.92
N PRO A 190 -9.57 5.21 -4.58
CA PRO A 190 -9.71 5.37 -6.02
C PRO A 190 -8.60 4.66 -6.82
N GLN A 191 -8.32 3.40 -6.43
CA GLN A 191 -7.21 2.61 -6.96
C GLN A 191 -7.54 1.12 -6.98
N LYS A 192 -7.23 0.44 -8.08
CA LYS A 192 -7.36 -1.01 -8.25
C LYS A 192 -6.25 -1.78 -7.53
N ARG A 193 -5.92 -1.36 -6.30
CA ARG A 193 -4.90 -1.98 -5.46
C ARG A 193 -5.46 -3.21 -4.77
N GLU A 194 -4.84 -4.35 -5.00
CA GLU A 194 -5.18 -5.59 -4.31
C GLU A 194 -4.07 -5.95 -3.32
N ARG A 195 -4.47 -6.22 -2.08
CA ARG A 195 -3.57 -6.65 -1.00
C ARG A 195 -4.20 -7.78 -0.22
N VAL A 196 -3.38 -8.72 0.21
CA VAL A 196 -3.82 -9.73 1.17
C VAL A 196 -3.63 -9.17 2.57
N PHE A 197 -4.67 -9.28 3.38
CA PHE A 197 -4.63 -9.03 4.81
C PHE A 197 -4.78 -10.37 5.52
N ILE A 198 -3.84 -10.68 6.41
CA ILE A 198 -3.85 -11.85 7.28
C ILE A 198 -4.17 -11.30 8.66
N VAL A 199 -5.27 -11.77 9.24
CA VAL A 199 -5.74 -11.34 10.56
C VAL A 199 -5.74 -12.55 11.47
N SER A 200 -5.05 -12.44 12.60
CA SER A 200 -4.97 -13.48 13.62
C SER A 200 -5.58 -12.95 14.92
N VAL A 201 -6.62 -13.60 15.41
CA VAL A 201 -7.28 -13.26 16.67
C VAL A 201 -6.94 -14.31 17.72
N ARG A 202 -6.50 -13.86 18.90
CA ARG A 202 -6.08 -14.75 19.99
C ARG A 202 -7.27 -15.59 20.49
N ASN A 203 -7.08 -16.88 20.67
CA ASN A 203 -8.16 -17.84 20.92
C ASN A 203 -8.93 -17.54 22.20
N ASP A 204 -8.26 -17.12 23.28
CA ASP A 204 -8.92 -16.74 24.52
C ASP A 204 -9.80 -15.48 24.39
N VAL A 205 -9.51 -14.61 23.42
CA VAL A 205 -10.37 -13.45 23.09
C VAL A 205 -11.63 -13.94 22.39
N LEU A 206 -11.51 -14.87 21.43
CA LEU A 206 -12.66 -15.47 20.74
C LEU A 206 -13.54 -16.25 21.68
N ASP A 207 -12.94 -17.08 22.57
CA ASP A 207 -13.65 -17.86 23.57
C ASP A 207 -14.43 -16.95 24.52
N ALA A 208 -13.84 -15.84 24.96
CA ALA A 208 -14.48 -14.91 25.88
C ALA A 208 -15.73 -14.24 25.29
N ILE A 209 -15.77 -14.03 23.97
CA ILE A 209 -16.91 -13.41 23.26
C ILE A 209 -17.83 -14.43 22.58
N ASP A 210 -17.68 -15.72 22.90
CA ASP A 210 -18.43 -16.83 22.29
C ASP A 210 -18.43 -16.82 20.74
N MET A 211 -17.31 -16.41 20.12
CA MET A 211 -17.20 -16.33 18.67
C MET A 211 -16.66 -17.62 18.07
N PRO A 212 -17.45 -18.36 17.27
CA PRO A 212 -16.97 -19.53 16.56
C PRO A 212 -15.85 -19.20 15.56
N PHE A 213 -14.82 -20.03 15.45
CA PHE A 213 -13.69 -19.80 14.55
C PHE A 213 -14.13 -19.61 13.08
N MET A 214 -15.20 -20.28 12.63
CA MET A 214 -15.73 -20.16 11.28
C MET A 214 -16.34 -18.78 10.98
N CYS A 215 -16.71 -18.02 12.01
CA CYS A 215 -17.26 -16.67 11.86
C CYS A 215 -16.18 -15.58 11.83
N VAL A 216 -14.95 -15.87 12.26
CA VAL A 216 -13.89 -14.85 12.38
C VAL A 216 -13.66 -14.12 11.07
N SER A 217 -13.67 -14.83 9.94
CA SER A 217 -13.44 -14.20 8.62
C SER A 217 -14.53 -13.19 8.25
N SER A 218 -15.81 -13.50 8.49
CA SER A 218 -16.92 -12.57 8.20
C SER A 218 -16.93 -11.39 9.16
N GLU A 219 -16.47 -11.57 10.39
CA GLU A 219 -16.52 -10.53 11.41
C GLU A 219 -15.34 -9.53 11.30
N VAL A 220 -14.16 -10.00 10.88
CA VAL A 220 -12.99 -9.12 10.75
C VAL A 220 -12.92 -8.42 9.40
N PHE A 221 -13.31 -9.08 8.30
CA PHE A 221 -13.23 -8.48 6.97
C PHE A 221 -14.50 -7.72 6.60
N PRO A 222 -14.38 -6.43 6.24
CA PRO A 222 -15.52 -5.63 5.83
C PRO A 222 -16.15 -6.14 4.53
N GLU A 223 -17.46 -5.91 4.38
CA GLU A 223 -18.15 -6.15 3.13
C GLU A 223 -17.71 -5.13 2.07
N PRO A 224 -17.54 -5.57 0.82
CA PRO A 224 -17.10 -4.70 -0.26
C PRO A 224 -18.18 -3.71 -0.68
N GLU A 225 -17.81 -2.45 -0.90
CA GLU A 225 -18.68 -1.45 -1.50
C GLU A 225 -18.95 -1.76 -2.98
N LYS A 226 -20.19 -1.54 -3.43
CA LYS A 226 -20.59 -1.78 -4.82
C LYS A 226 -20.15 -0.69 -5.79
N GLU A 227 -20.03 0.54 -5.29
CA GLU A 227 -19.60 1.69 -6.05
C GLU A 227 -18.13 1.99 -5.78
N PHE A 228 -17.40 2.47 -6.77
CA PHE A 228 -16.03 2.90 -6.61
C PHE A 228 -15.89 4.41 -6.87
N ILE A 229 -14.80 4.99 -6.38
CA ILE A 229 -14.40 6.36 -6.67
C ILE A 229 -13.46 6.34 -7.87
N ASP A 230 -13.81 7.11 -8.88
CA ASP A 230 -12.97 7.31 -10.07
C ASP A 230 -11.91 8.42 -9.84
N ILE A 231 -10.99 8.55 -10.80
CA ILE A 231 -9.94 9.57 -10.72
C ILE A 231 -10.51 10.99 -10.74
N ARG A 232 -11.62 11.23 -11.45
CA ARG A 232 -12.28 12.54 -11.46
C ARG A 232 -12.78 12.91 -10.07
N GLY A 233 -13.40 11.99 -9.36
CA GLY A 233 -13.86 12.19 -7.98
C GLY A 233 -12.72 12.42 -7.00
N ALA A 234 -11.58 11.79 -7.21
CA ALA A 234 -10.41 11.88 -6.33
C ALA A 234 -9.59 13.15 -6.54
N ILE A 235 -9.25 13.50 -7.79
CA ILE A 235 -8.29 14.56 -8.09
C ILE A 235 -8.82 15.66 -9.05
N GLY A 236 -10.04 15.51 -9.60
CA GLY A 236 -10.56 16.43 -10.63
C GLY A 236 -10.77 17.87 -10.16
N ASP A 237 -10.80 18.11 -8.85
CA ASP A 237 -10.88 19.44 -8.25
C ASP A 237 -9.51 20.03 -7.86
N ILE A 238 -8.42 19.29 -7.99
CA ILE A 238 -7.08 19.80 -7.69
C ILE A 238 -6.72 20.86 -8.71
N GLN A 239 -6.82 22.12 -8.29
CA GLN A 239 -6.28 23.20 -9.07
C GLN A 239 -4.76 23.21 -8.93
N LEU A 240 -4.05 23.20 -10.04
CA LEU A 240 -2.60 23.42 -10.06
C LEU A 240 -2.31 24.88 -9.71
N ASN A 241 -2.36 25.19 -8.41
CA ASN A 241 -1.85 26.45 -7.89
C ASN A 241 -0.31 26.50 -8.06
N ASN A 242 0.31 27.66 -7.77
CA ASN A 242 1.72 27.89 -8.09
C ASN A 242 2.66 26.74 -7.67
N ALA A 243 2.51 26.18 -6.46
CA ALA A 243 3.38 25.10 -5.97
C ALA A 243 3.15 23.77 -6.71
N ASN A 244 1.88 23.35 -6.84
CA ASN A 244 1.54 22.13 -7.56
C ASN A 244 1.85 22.23 -9.07
N ARG A 245 1.79 23.44 -9.64
CA ARG A 245 2.16 23.67 -11.04
C ARG A 245 3.67 23.55 -11.24
N VAL A 246 4.48 24.08 -10.33
CA VAL A 246 5.95 23.93 -10.37
C VAL A 246 6.32 22.44 -10.35
N GLU A 247 5.73 21.66 -9.43
CA GLU A 247 5.96 20.21 -9.37
C GLU A 247 5.53 19.52 -10.68
N ALA A 248 4.35 19.85 -11.22
CA ALA A 248 3.88 19.30 -12.48
C ALA A 248 4.84 19.59 -13.64
N ASP A 249 5.36 20.82 -13.74
CA ASP A 249 6.30 21.22 -14.77
C ASP A 249 7.68 20.54 -14.60
N GLU A 250 8.12 20.32 -13.36
CA GLU A 250 9.31 19.51 -13.07
C GLU A 250 9.12 18.07 -13.53
N LEU A 251 7.97 17.45 -13.27
CA LEU A 251 7.63 16.09 -13.73
C LEU A 251 7.63 16.00 -15.25
N ILE A 252 6.99 16.95 -15.96
CA ILE A 252 7.00 17.03 -17.43
C ILE A 252 8.45 17.12 -17.94
N THR A 253 9.24 18.00 -17.32
CA THR A 253 10.64 18.23 -17.71
C THR A 253 11.49 16.97 -17.46
N ALA A 254 11.36 16.34 -16.29
CA ALA A 254 12.10 15.14 -15.94
C ALA A 254 11.77 13.97 -16.88
N MET A 255 10.49 13.77 -17.19
CA MET A 255 10.04 12.75 -18.13
C MET A 255 10.56 13.01 -19.55
N SER A 256 10.55 14.25 -20.01
CA SER A 256 11.01 14.64 -21.36
C SER A 256 12.49 14.34 -21.59
N LYS A 257 13.31 14.31 -20.53
CA LYS A 257 14.74 13.95 -20.58
C LYS A 257 14.95 12.46 -20.66
N GLY A 258 13.98 11.64 -20.25
CA GLY A 258 14.08 10.18 -20.22
C GLY A 258 14.23 9.58 -21.63
N ALA A 259 15.12 8.57 -21.78
CA ALA A 259 15.32 7.88 -23.07
C ALA A 259 14.03 7.20 -23.55
N LYS A 260 13.27 6.59 -22.63
CA LYS A 260 11.99 5.94 -22.91
C LYS A 260 10.94 6.93 -23.42
N TRP A 261 10.88 8.13 -22.82
CA TRP A 261 9.98 9.18 -23.25
C TRP A 261 10.35 9.77 -24.61
N LYS A 262 11.64 10.01 -24.87
CA LYS A 262 12.13 10.48 -26.17
C LYS A 262 11.86 9.46 -27.28
N TRP A 263 12.02 8.18 -27.00
CA TRP A 263 11.67 7.10 -27.91
C TRP A 263 10.18 7.09 -28.21
N LEU A 264 9.34 7.18 -27.19
CA LEU A 264 7.89 7.25 -27.29
C LEU A 264 7.43 8.41 -28.17
N LYS A 265 7.91 9.65 -27.91
CA LYS A 265 7.53 10.82 -28.71
C LYS A 265 7.96 10.72 -30.18
N ARG A 266 9.03 9.98 -30.45
CA ARG A 266 9.41 9.64 -31.85
C ARG A 266 8.41 8.71 -32.51
N LEU A 267 7.91 7.73 -31.76
CA LEU A 267 6.87 6.81 -32.24
C LEU A 267 5.55 7.52 -32.53
N GLU A 268 5.12 8.41 -31.64
CA GLU A 268 3.91 9.20 -31.84
C GLU A 268 3.98 10.10 -33.07
N LYS A 269 5.15 10.70 -33.34
CA LYS A 269 5.36 11.62 -34.47
C LYS A 269 5.56 10.94 -35.82
N ASN A 270 6.14 9.75 -35.84
CA ASN A 270 6.48 9.01 -37.07
C ASN A 270 6.31 7.50 -36.87
N PRO A 271 5.08 7.01 -36.82
CA PRO A 271 4.82 5.58 -36.63
C PRO A 271 5.47 4.70 -37.72
N ASP A 272 5.59 5.21 -38.96
CA ASP A 272 6.18 4.47 -40.08
C ASP A 272 7.72 4.37 -40.03
N ARG A 273 8.37 5.31 -39.36
CA ARG A 273 9.86 5.34 -39.26
C ARG A 273 10.43 4.33 -38.29
N VAL A 274 9.63 3.89 -37.32
CA VAL A 274 10.03 2.83 -36.38
C VAL A 274 10.02 1.45 -37.05
N MET A 275 9.31 1.34 -38.15
CA MET A 275 9.24 0.12 -38.95
C MET A 275 10.45 -0.07 -39.89
N SER A 276 11.30 0.94 -40.04
CA SER A 276 12.50 0.88 -40.88
C SER A 276 13.76 0.38 -40.13
N VAL A 277 13.68 0.13 -38.84
CA VAL A 277 14.77 -0.51 -38.07
C VAL A 277 14.52 -2.02 -38.07
N GLY A 278 14.75 -2.60 -39.17
CA GLY A 278 15.26 -3.92 -39.49
C GLY A 278 14.81 -5.13 -38.67
N ASP A 279 13.50 -5.41 -38.48
CA ASP A 279 13.07 -6.77 -38.16
C ASP A 279 11.61 -7.01 -38.59
N ASP A 280 11.41 -7.95 -39.47
CA ASP A 280 10.07 -8.42 -39.91
C ASP A 280 9.20 -8.95 -38.75
N VAL A 281 9.79 -9.20 -37.61
CA VAL A 281 9.09 -9.68 -36.40
C VAL A 281 8.42 -8.55 -35.63
N VAL A 282 8.93 -7.31 -35.68
CA VAL A 282 8.38 -6.16 -34.95
C VAL A 282 7.13 -5.58 -35.62
N LYS A 283 7.05 -5.69 -36.95
CA LYS A 283 5.98 -5.13 -37.78
C LYS A 283 4.57 -5.70 -37.48
N PRO A 284 4.36 -7.00 -37.43
CA PRO A 284 3.05 -7.59 -37.11
C PRO A 284 2.62 -7.29 -35.68
N PHE A 285 3.59 -7.15 -34.77
CA PHE A 285 3.36 -6.85 -33.37
C PHE A 285 2.90 -5.40 -33.20
N TYR A 286 3.57 -4.44 -33.81
CA TYR A 286 3.23 -3.02 -33.78
C TYR A 286 1.80 -2.75 -34.29
N LEU A 287 1.38 -3.39 -35.40
CA LEU A 287 0.01 -3.30 -35.90
C LEU A 287 -1.02 -3.80 -34.88
N LYS A 288 -0.75 -4.91 -34.19
CA LYS A 288 -1.61 -5.42 -33.11
C LYS A 288 -1.72 -4.43 -31.92
N VAL A 289 -0.67 -3.70 -31.60
CA VAL A 289 -0.69 -2.69 -30.55
C VAL A 289 -1.54 -1.48 -30.98
N ILE A 290 -1.42 -1.02 -32.22
CA ILE A 290 -2.24 0.07 -32.74
C ILE A 290 -3.73 -0.31 -32.74
N GLU A 291 -4.06 -1.53 -33.20
CA GLU A 291 -5.43 -2.04 -33.17
C GLU A 291 -5.98 -2.17 -31.75
N HIS A 292 -5.13 -2.61 -30.81
CA HIS A 292 -5.51 -2.68 -29.39
C HIS A 292 -5.78 -1.28 -28.84
N ARG A 293 -4.92 -0.29 -29.12
CA ARG A 293 -5.14 1.12 -28.74
C ARG A 293 -6.46 1.66 -29.26
N LYS A 294 -6.75 1.47 -30.54
CA LYS A 294 -8.01 1.90 -31.16
C LYS A 294 -9.20 1.29 -30.44
N ARG A 295 -9.19 -0.04 -30.22
CA ARG A 295 -10.26 -0.73 -29.50
C ARG A 295 -10.44 -0.26 -28.06
N MET A 296 -9.35 0.11 -27.36
CA MET A 296 -9.42 0.61 -26.00
C MET A 296 -9.89 2.07 -25.96
N GLN A 297 -9.48 2.89 -26.91
CA GLN A 297 -9.98 4.27 -27.05
C GLN A 297 -11.48 4.31 -27.36
N GLU A 298 -11.97 3.38 -28.17
CA GLU A 298 -13.40 3.23 -28.50
C GLU A 298 -14.24 2.75 -27.30
N LYS A 299 -13.64 1.97 -26.37
CA LYS A 299 -14.33 1.38 -25.23
C LYS A 299 -14.28 2.23 -23.97
N ILE A 300 -13.27 3.06 -23.81
CA ILE A 300 -12.99 3.80 -22.57
C ILE A 300 -12.73 5.26 -22.93
N GLU A 301 -13.67 6.12 -22.60
CA GLU A 301 -13.53 7.56 -22.79
C GLU A 301 -12.28 8.07 -22.05
N GLY A 302 -11.44 8.86 -22.73
CA GLY A 302 -10.20 9.39 -22.19
C GLY A 302 -9.03 8.40 -22.10
N TYR A 303 -9.20 7.14 -22.53
CA TYR A 303 -8.10 6.18 -22.55
C TYR A 303 -7.10 6.55 -23.65
N SER A 304 -5.85 6.77 -23.25
CA SER A 304 -4.71 6.93 -24.14
C SER A 304 -3.57 6.06 -23.63
N ASN A 305 -3.07 5.16 -24.49
CA ASN A 305 -1.85 4.42 -24.20
C ASN A 305 -0.72 4.95 -25.07
N PRO A 306 0.13 5.83 -24.56
CA PRO A 306 1.17 6.48 -25.34
C PRO A 306 2.32 5.56 -25.72
N ILE A 307 2.47 4.37 -25.15
CA ILE A 307 3.56 3.46 -25.45
C ILE A 307 3.04 2.18 -26.10
N PRO A 308 3.33 1.95 -27.39
CA PRO A 308 3.21 0.62 -27.96
C PRO A 308 4.28 -0.26 -27.34
N ASP A 309 3.91 -1.36 -26.70
CA ASP A 309 4.89 -2.26 -26.10
C ASP A 309 4.84 -3.63 -26.76
N ALA A 310 6.04 -4.18 -26.98
CA ALA A 310 6.25 -5.47 -27.59
C ALA A 310 5.87 -6.64 -26.68
N LYS A 311 5.77 -6.44 -25.40
CA LYS A 311 5.28 -7.44 -24.46
C LYS A 311 4.22 -6.79 -23.58
N PHE A 312 3.02 -7.35 -23.54
CA PHE A 312 2.01 -6.98 -22.58
C PHE A 312 2.63 -7.07 -21.18
N SER A 313 3.07 -5.95 -20.66
CA SER A 313 3.69 -5.82 -19.34
C SER A 313 2.82 -4.91 -18.51
N PHE A 314 2.63 -5.27 -17.24
CA PHE A 314 1.99 -4.40 -16.24
C PHE A 314 2.70 -3.05 -16.08
N PHE A 315 3.91 -2.92 -16.61
CA PHE A 315 4.77 -1.73 -16.55
C PHE A 315 4.66 -0.83 -17.78
N GLN A 316 3.58 -0.96 -18.56
CA GLN A 316 3.34 -0.03 -19.66
C GLN A 316 2.85 1.31 -19.16
N SER A 317 3.37 2.39 -19.73
CA SER A 317 2.83 3.73 -19.49
C SER A 317 1.40 3.81 -19.97
N ARG A 318 0.50 4.18 -19.09
CA ARG A 318 -0.94 4.28 -19.34
C ARG A 318 -1.47 5.58 -18.81
N ARG A 319 -2.27 6.27 -19.62
CA ARG A 319 -3.13 7.31 -19.06
C ARG A 319 -4.26 6.64 -18.29
N VAL A 320 -4.49 7.14 -17.09
CA VAL A 320 -5.63 6.70 -16.29
C VAL A 320 -6.85 7.50 -16.77
N PRO A 321 -7.92 6.85 -17.25
CA PRO A 321 -9.13 7.59 -17.65
C PRO A 321 -9.80 8.23 -16.43
N TRP A 322 -10.41 9.41 -16.66
CA TRP A 322 -11.11 10.15 -15.60
C TRP A 322 -12.22 9.37 -14.92
N ASN A 323 -12.91 8.53 -15.66
CA ASN A 323 -14.08 7.74 -15.21
C ASN A 323 -13.70 6.35 -14.66
N GLN A 324 -12.44 6.13 -14.29
CA GLN A 324 -11.98 4.87 -13.72
C GLN A 324 -11.12 5.10 -12.48
N ALA A 325 -11.09 4.10 -11.59
CA ALA A 325 -10.10 4.03 -10.54
C ALA A 325 -8.70 3.82 -11.14
N SER A 326 -7.68 4.40 -10.53
CA SER A 326 -6.29 4.25 -10.94
C SER A 326 -5.85 2.78 -10.90
N HIS A 327 -4.86 2.44 -11.70
CA HIS A 327 -4.08 1.22 -11.46
C HIS A 327 -3.33 1.35 -10.11
N THR A 328 -2.84 0.21 -9.59
CA THR A 328 -2.03 0.20 -8.37
C THR A 328 -0.84 1.15 -8.50
N LEU A 329 -0.81 2.19 -7.70
CA LEU A 329 0.37 3.02 -7.55
C LEU A 329 1.45 2.17 -6.86
N SER A 330 2.57 1.96 -7.54
CA SER A 330 3.70 1.22 -7.02
C SER A 330 4.92 2.15 -6.90
N GLU A 331 5.88 1.76 -6.06
CA GLU A 331 7.15 2.48 -5.92
C GLU A 331 7.75 2.91 -7.27
N GLN A 332 7.83 1.96 -8.20
CA GLN A 332 8.42 2.20 -9.53
C GLN A 332 7.45 2.86 -10.51
N GLY A 333 6.15 2.67 -10.32
CA GLY A 333 5.12 3.13 -11.26
C GLY A 333 4.95 4.64 -11.31
N LEU A 334 5.31 5.33 -10.23
CA LEU A 334 5.27 6.78 -10.11
C LEU A 334 6.62 7.44 -10.46
N MET A 335 7.70 6.67 -10.62
CA MET A 335 9.00 7.23 -10.98
C MET A 335 8.98 7.81 -12.40
N THR A 336 9.48 9.02 -12.56
CA THR A 336 9.54 9.72 -13.85
C THR A 336 10.30 8.96 -14.92
N SER A 337 11.30 8.16 -14.53
CA SER A 337 12.09 7.33 -15.45
C SER A 337 11.31 6.20 -16.10
N LEU A 338 10.26 5.69 -15.43
CA LEU A 338 9.44 4.57 -15.90
C LEU A 338 8.07 5.03 -16.43
N ALA A 339 7.54 6.14 -15.91
CA ALA A 339 6.32 6.80 -16.37
C ALA A 339 5.14 5.83 -16.61
N VAL A 340 4.84 4.95 -15.63
CA VAL A 340 3.84 3.90 -15.80
C VAL A 340 2.42 4.44 -15.65
N HIS A 341 2.19 5.36 -14.71
CA HIS A 341 0.88 5.94 -14.41
C HIS A 341 0.86 7.42 -14.81
N LEU A 342 0.29 7.69 -15.98
CA LEU A 342 0.19 9.06 -16.49
C LEU A 342 -1.12 9.72 -16.07
N HIS A 343 -1.02 11.03 -15.82
CA HIS A 343 -2.18 11.89 -15.63
C HIS A 343 -3.15 11.78 -16.83
N PRO A 344 -4.48 11.86 -16.62
CA PRO A 344 -5.46 11.70 -17.70
C PRO A 344 -5.24 12.59 -18.92
N GLU A 345 -4.78 13.84 -18.72
CA GLU A 345 -4.65 14.83 -19.79
C GLU A 345 -3.22 15.30 -20.03
N GLU A 346 -2.39 15.38 -18.97
CA GLU A 346 -1.04 15.93 -19.07
C GLU A 346 0.02 14.84 -19.28
N ASP A 347 1.11 15.20 -19.95
CA ASP A 347 2.23 14.31 -20.27
C ASP A 347 3.19 14.15 -19.07
N ARG A 348 2.65 13.75 -17.92
CA ARG A 348 3.37 13.53 -16.67
C ARG A 348 2.77 12.38 -15.85
N VAL A 349 3.49 11.89 -14.87
CA VAL A 349 2.92 11.09 -13.78
C VAL A 349 2.09 11.98 -12.85
N PHE A 350 1.40 11.41 -11.90
CA PHE A 350 0.69 12.16 -10.88
C PHE A 350 1.67 12.98 -10.03
N THR A 351 1.27 14.20 -9.65
CA THR A 351 1.96 14.97 -8.60
C THR A 351 1.87 14.26 -7.26
N THR A 352 2.71 14.64 -6.31
CA THR A 352 2.70 14.10 -4.95
C THR A 352 1.31 14.24 -4.32
N ARG A 353 0.65 15.40 -4.49
CA ARG A 353 -0.71 15.64 -3.97
C ARG A 353 -1.77 14.77 -4.65
N GLU A 354 -1.73 14.63 -5.97
CA GLU A 354 -2.64 13.74 -6.70
C GLU A 354 -2.45 12.29 -6.29
N ALA A 355 -1.20 11.83 -6.21
CA ALA A 355 -0.87 10.49 -5.78
C ALA A 355 -1.29 10.23 -4.32
N ALA A 356 -1.11 11.22 -3.43
CA ALA A 356 -1.55 11.16 -2.03
C ALA A 356 -3.07 10.99 -1.94
N ARG A 357 -3.85 11.75 -2.70
CA ARG A 357 -5.31 11.58 -2.77
C ARG A 357 -5.73 10.23 -3.34
N ILE A 358 -5.06 9.74 -4.39
CA ILE A 358 -5.34 8.41 -4.94
C ILE A 358 -5.01 7.32 -3.91
N MET A 359 -4.04 7.54 -3.02
CA MET A 359 -3.72 6.65 -1.91
C MET A 359 -4.61 6.88 -0.67
N THR A 360 -5.47 7.88 -0.70
CA THR A 360 -6.34 8.28 0.42
C THR A 360 -5.60 8.77 1.67
N LEU A 361 -4.48 9.46 1.48
CA LEU A 361 -3.77 10.14 2.56
C LEU A 361 -4.50 11.45 2.98
N PRO A 362 -4.20 12.02 4.15
CA PRO A 362 -4.75 13.31 4.58
C PRO A 362 -4.46 14.44 3.59
N GLU A 363 -5.38 15.41 3.50
CA GLU A 363 -5.23 16.56 2.60
C GLU A 363 -3.99 17.42 2.90
N ASP A 364 -3.56 17.45 4.13
CA ASP A 364 -2.41 18.20 4.66
C ASP A 364 -1.20 17.32 5.01
N TYR A 365 -1.14 16.09 4.44
CA TYR A 365 -0.02 15.18 4.67
C TYR A 365 1.31 15.82 4.24
N ILE A 366 2.32 15.73 5.12
CA ILE A 366 3.64 16.33 4.96
C ILE A 366 4.62 15.30 4.38
N PHE A 367 5.31 15.67 3.32
CA PHE A 367 6.39 14.89 2.70
C PHE A 367 7.73 15.59 2.92
N THR A 368 8.72 14.91 3.49
CA THR A 368 10.02 15.48 3.87
C THR A 368 11.13 15.20 2.86
N GLY A 369 10.91 14.28 1.94
CA GLY A 369 11.94 13.83 1.00
C GLY A 369 11.94 14.57 -0.35
N THR A 370 12.80 14.12 -1.25
CA THR A 370 12.77 14.54 -2.65
C THR A 370 11.50 14.02 -3.35
N LEU A 371 11.12 14.65 -4.46
CA LEU A 371 9.95 14.27 -5.26
C LEU A 371 9.88 12.76 -5.55
N ASN A 372 10.98 12.17 -6.03
CA ASN A 372 11.03 10.74 -6.32
C ASN A 372 10.89 9.87 -5.06
N GLN A 373 11.47 10.28 -3.93
CA GLN A 373 11.32 9.57 -2.66
C GLN A 373 9.87 9.64 -2.16
N ASN A 374 9.23 10.80 -2.27
CA ASN A 374 7.84 11.00 -1.87
C ASN A 374 6.89 10.13 -2.70
N LEU A 375 7.03 10.16 -4.02
CA LEU A 375 6.24 9.34 -4.93
C LEU A 375 6.46 7.83 -4.69
N ALA A 376 7.71 7.41 -4.48
CA ALA A 376 8.04 6.03 -4.15
C ALA A 376 7.38 5.58 -2.84
N ARG A 377 7.46 6.40 -1.78
CA ARG A 377 6.82 6.10 -0.49
C ARG A 377 5.30 6.00 -0.59
N ILE A 378 4.64 6.91 -1.31
CA ILE A 378 3.20 6.79 -1.55
C ILE A 378 2.85 5.43 -2.15
N GLY A 379 3.63 4.98 -3.16
CA GLY A 379 3.43 3.68 -3.80
C GLY A 379 3.60 2.47 -2.87
N LEU A 380 4.40 2.62 -1.81
CA LEU A 380 4.68 1.57 -0.83
C LEU A 380 3.66 1.53 0.32
N MET A 381 2.99 2.64 0.63
CA MET A 381 2.06 2.72 1.75
C MET A 381 0.88 1.75 1.61
N VAL A 382 0.39 1.27 2.73
CA VAL A 382 -0.93 0.65 2.82
C VAL A 382 -1.99 1.75 2.73
N ALA A 383 -3.03 1.53 1.95
CA ALA A 383 -4.08 2.53 1.74
C ALA A 383 -4.91 2.73 3.02
N PRO A 384 -4.95 3.96 3.57
CA PRO A 384 -5.61 4.23 4.86
C PRO A 384 -7.04 3.75 4.97
N LEU A 385 -7.88 3.96 3.95
CA LEU A 385 -9.30 3.60 4.04
C LEU A 385 -9.53 2.09 4.07
N CYS A 386 -8.69 1.28 3.41
CA CYS A 386 -8.76 -0.18 3.54
C CYS A 386 -8.51 -0.61 4.99
N LEU A 387 -7.51 -0.02 5.65
CA LEU A 387 -7.21 -0.34 7.05
C LEU A 387 -8.22 0.23 8.02
N LYS A 388 -8.77 1.40 7.73
CA LYS A 388 -9.86 1.96 8.54
C LYS A 388 -11.03 0.99 8.58
N ASP A 389 -11.53 0.54 7.43
CA ASP A 389 -12.66 -0.38 7.35
C ASP A 389 -12.37 -1.70 8.08
N LEU A 390 -11.17 -2.26 7.89
CA LEU A 390 -10.73 -3.47 8.58
C LEU A 390 -10.66 -3.25 10.11
N ALA A 391 -10.09 -2.13 10.55
CA ALA A 391 -9.94 -1.81 11.96
C ALA A 391 -11.29 -1.52 12.64
N ASP A 392 -12.23 -0.88 11.93
CA ASP A 392 -13.59 -0.66 12.43
C ASP A 392 -14.29 -1.99 12.70
N ASN A 393 -14.18 -2.98 11.79
CA ASN A 393 -14.76 -4.31 12.01
C ASN A 393 -14.06 -5.03 13.16
N ILE A 394 -12.73 -5.06 13.20
CA ILE A 394 -11.97 -5.67 14.29
C ILE A 394 -12.36 -5.05 15.63
N TYR A 395 -12.47 -3.71 15.68
CA TYR A 395 -12.88 -3.06 16.92
C TYR A 395 -14.32 -3.42 17.30
N ASN A 396 -15.28 -3.24 16.40
CA ASN A 396 -16.69 -3.39 16.73
C ASN A 396 -17.09 -4.83 17.05
N ASN A 397 -16.50 -5.81 16.35
CA ASN A 397 -16.91 -7.21 16.42
C ASN A 397 -16.03 -8.07 17.33
N ILE A 398 -14.80 -7.64 17.62
CA ILE A 398 -13.84 -8.40 18.45
C ILE A 398 -13.45 -7.63 19.72
N LEU A 399 -12.80 -6.45 19.57
CA LEU A 399 -12.16 -5.77 20.70
C LEU A 399 -13.18 -5.12 21.63
N LYS A 400 -14.22 -4.52 21.10
CA LYS A 400 -15.27 -3.86 21.92
C LYS A 400 -16.06 -4.88 22.75
N PRO A 401 -16.63 -5.97 22.18
CA PRO A 401 -17.28 -7.01 22.97
C PRO A 401 -16.35 -7.60 24.04
N TYR A 402 -15.10 -7.88 23.70
CA TYR A 402 -14.12 -8.38 24.67
C TYR A 402 -13.88 -7.41 25.83
N LYS A 403 -13.74 -6.09 25.56
CA LYS A 403 -13.56 -5.08 26.60
C LYS A 403 -14.78 -4.91 27.51
N GLU A 404 -15.97 -5.05 26.96
CA GLU A 404 -17.24 -4.96 27.71
C GLU A 404 -17.39 -6.13 28.71
N ILE A 405 -16.86 -7.30 28.40
CA ILE A 405 -16.86 -8.46 29.31
C ILE A 405 -15.81 -8.33 30.43
N GLN A 406 -14.72 -7.59 30.18
CA GLN A 406 -13.63 -7.42 31.17
C GLN A 406 -13.92 -6.29 32.18
N GLN A 407 -14.94 -5.46 31.97
CA GLN A 407 -15.39 -4.42 32.89
C GLN A 407 -16.37 -4.98 33.93
#